data_b08b0f1486459b3dcfa09287c744138a
#
_entry.id   b08b0f1486459b3dcfa09287c744138a
#
_cell.length_a   1.000
_cell.length_b   1.000
_cell.length_c   1.000
_cell.angle_alpha   90.00
_cell.angle_beta   90.00
_cell.angle_gamma   90.00
#
_symmetry.space_group_name_H-M   'P 1'
#
loop_
_entity.id
_entity.type
_entity.pdbx_description
1 polymer ?
#
loop_
_entity_poly.entity_id
_entity_poly.type
_entity_poly.pdbx_seq_one_letter_code
_entity_poly.pdbx_strand_id
1 'polypeptide(L)'
;MKQYRKDSFIDAGSLPALKPILRSWIDVQLAYEHAMGHDDRAWSYRERTCVGFLSAAAWQCGGVTLEEWRTEKGPKKQTRHGRCDLYICRRNQEFFIEAKHMYSRATGRSERELTYIARQLDRAVGDASVLQCERSTQLGVLFVAPYYPAGKHPDSFDEHISEWLQGVATVPHSAMAWLYQPRHKLHGEQAMHISPGIVLLARTPK
;
A
#
# COMPACT_ATOMS: atom_id res chain seq x y z
N MET A 1 -21.68 -10.37 -0.62
CA MET A 1 -20.27 -10.43 -0.14
C MET A 1 -19.34 -10.41 -1.33
N LYS A 2 -18.45 -9.39 -1.45
CA LYS A 2 -17.41 -9.38 -2.49
C LYS A 2 -16.47 -10.57 -2.21
N GLN A 3 -16.34 -11.46 -3.19
CA GLN A 3 -15.46 -12.61 -3.08
C GLN A 3 -14.03 -12.11 -3.32
N TYR A 4 -13.24 -11.94 -2.25
CA TYR A 4 -11.83 -11.60 -2.37
C TYR A 4 -11.11 -12.76 -3.04
N ARG A 5 -10.59 -12.55 -4.25
CA ARG A 5 -9.76 -13.55 -4.95
C ARG A 5 -8.47 -13.75 -4.16
N LYS A 6 -8.02 -15.00 -4.03
CA LYS A 6 -6.83 -15.39 -3.27
C LYS A 6 -5.54 -14.66 -3.70
N ASP A 7 -5.44 -14.25 -4.97
CA ASP A 7 -4.18 -13.81 -5.55
C ASP A 7 -4.03 -12.29 -5.66
N SER A 8 -5.09 -11.58 -6.04
CA SER A 8 -5.07 -10.11 -6.13
C SER A 8 -6.47 -9.51 -6.09
N PHE A 9 -6.56 -8.27 -5.62
CA PHE A 9 -7.81 -7.53 -5.53
C PHE A 9 -7.59 -6.04 -5.74
N ILE A 10 -8.53 -5.38 -6.40
CA ILE A 10 -8.54 -3.93 -6.57
C ILE A 10 -9.97 -3.42 -6.35
N ASP A 11 -10.12 -2.53 -5.38
CA ASP A 11 -11.30 -1.67 -5.23
C ASP A 11 -10.85 -0.22 -5.29
N ALA A 12 -11.19 0.47 -6.37
CA ALA A 12 -10.85 1.88 -6.53
C ALA A 12 -11.87 2.81 -5.84
N GLY A 13 -12.97 2.27 -5.32
CA GLY A 13 -13.96 2.99 -4.52
C GLY A 13 -14.36 4.33 -5.12
N SER A 14 -14.09 5.41 -4.37
CA SER A 14 -14.34 6.79 -4.79
C SER A 14 -13.23 7.39 -5.68
N LEU A 15 -12.17 6.65 -5.98
CA LEU A 15 -11.00 7.10 -6.74
C LEU A 15 -10.79 6.27 -8.02
N PRO A 16 -11.73 6.29 -8.99
CA PRO A 16 -11.65 5.42 -10.18
C PRO A 16 -10.39 5.68 -11.02
N ALA A 17 -9.84 6.88 -10.98
CA ALA A 17 -8.61 7.23 -11.67
C ALA A 17 -7.37 6.47 -11.16
N LEU A 18 -7.37 5.98 -9.92
CA LEU A 18 -6.32 5.13 -9.38
C LEU A 18 -6.37 3.69 -9.90
N LYS A 19 -7.52 3.21 -10.39
CA LYS A 19 -7.70 1.81 -10.78
C LYS A 19 -6.63 1.29 -11.76
N PRO A 20 -6.27 2.03 -12.84
CA PRO A 20 -5.19 1.59 -13.74
C PRO A 20 -3.82 1.54 -13.04
N ILE A 21 -3.54 2.52 -12.16
CA ILE A 21 -2.29 2.58 -11.41
C ILE A 21 -2.20 1.39 -10.43
N LEU A 22 -3.28 1.09 -9.71
CA LEU A 22 -3.33 -0.06 -8.77
C LEU A 22 -3.20 -1.41 -9.51
N ARG A 23 -3.75 -1.52 -10.73
CA ARG A 23 -3.54 -2.72 -11.55
C ARG A 23 -2.08 -2.88 -11.95
N SER A 24 -1.50 -1.82 -12.50
CA SER A 24 -0.08 -1.79 -12.87
C SER A 24 0.83 -2.01 -11.66
N TRP A 25 0.44 -1.53 -10.46
CA TRP A 25 1.19 -1.77 -9.24
C TRP A 25 1.28 -3.26 -8.87
N ILE A 26 0.20 -4.02 -9.06
CA ILE A 26 0.22 -5.48 -8.91
C ILE A 26 1.15 -6.11 -9.95
N ASP A 27 1.06 -5.67 -11.21
CA ASP A 27 1.87 -6.21 -12.31
C ASP A 27 3.37 -5.96 -12.09
N VAL A 28 3.74 -4.77 -11.61
CA VAL A 28 5.14 -4.41 -11.28
C VAL A 28 5.68 -5.25 -10.12
N GLN A 29 4.87 -5.50 -9.08
CA GLN A 29 5.25 -6.37 -7.97
C GLN A 29 5.53 -7.80 -8.45
N LEU A 30 4.65 -8.35 -9.29
CA LEU A 30 4.80 -9.68 -9.87
C LEU A 30 6.01 -9.77 -10.81
N ALA A 31 6.26 -8.73 -11.62
CA ALA A 31 7.41 -8.65 -12.51
C ALA A 31 8.73 -8.65 -11.72
N TYR A 32 8.80 -7.90 -10.62
CA TYR A 32 9.97 -7.91 -9.73
C TYR A 32 10.20 -9.31 -9.13
N GLU A 33 9.17 -9.89 -8.56
CA GLU A 33 9.24 -11.22 -7.95
C GLU A 33 9.71 -12.28 -8.95
N HIS A 34 9.19 -12.23 -10.20
CA HIS A 34 9.63 -13.11 -11.26
C HIS A 34 11.10 -12.89 -11.63
N ALA A 35 11.52 -11.62 -11.76
CA ALA A 35 12.92 -11.28 -12.08
C ALA A 35 13.90 -11.73 -10.99
N MET A 36 13.45 -11.76 -9.73
CA MET A 36 14.25 -12.22 -8.59
C MET A 36 14.12 -13.73 -8.32
N GLY A 37 13.58 -14.51 -9.27
CA GLY A 37 13.42 -15.96 -9.15
C GLY A 37 12.49 -16.40 -8.02
N HIS A 38 11.60 -15.51 -7.58
CA HIS A 38 10.67 -15.68 -6.45
C HIS A 38 11.32 -15.71 -5.06
N ASP A 39 12.61 -15.41 -4.94
CA ASP A 39 13.34 -15.44 -3.66
C ASP A 39 13.29 -14.11 -2.91
N ASP A 40 12.85 -13.03 -3.56
CA ASP A 40 12.80 -11.69 -2.99
C ASP A 40 11.47 -10.97 -3.27
N ARG A 41 11.13 -10.03 -2.41
CA ARG A 41 9.87 -9.27 -2.47
C ARG A 41 10.08 -7.81 -2.14
N ALA A 42 9.60 -6.94 -3.04
CA ALA A 42 9.75 -5.50 -2.91
C ALA A 42 9.17 -4.94 -1.60
N TRP A 43 8.06 -5.49 -1.11
CA TRP A 43 7.42 -5.01 0.12
C TRP A 43 8.18 -5.34 1.41
N SER A 44 9.24 -6.17 1.34
CA SER A 44 10.14 -6.42 2.47
C SER A 44 11.10 -5.25 2.73
N TYR A 45 11.23 -4.28 1.81
CA TYR A 45 12.18 -3.16 1.89
C TYR A 45 11.60 -1.85 2.41
N ARG A 46 10.43 -1.87 3.03
CA ARG A 46 9.77 -0.72 3.65
C ARG A 46 9.22 0.34 2.68
N GLU A 47 8.89 1.51 3.25
CA GLU A 47 8.12 2.59 2.64
C GLU A 47 8.71 3.09 1.31
N ARG A 48 9.98 3.46 1.29
CA ARG A 48 10.61 4.04 0.10
C ARG A 48 10.56 3.11 -1.11
N THR A 49 10.81 1.83 -0.91
CA THR A 49 10.69 0.83 -1.98
C THR A 49 9.25 0.70 -2.44
N CYS A 50 8.29 0.63 -1.51
CA CYS A 50 6.87 0.57 -1.88
C CYS A 50 6.39 1.80 -2.66
N VAL A 51 6.89 2.99 -2.30
CA VAL A 51 6.66 4.25 -3.05
C VAL A 51 7.26 4.15 -4.46
N GLY A 52 8.50 3.69 -4.60
CA GLY A 52 9.15 3.49 -5.90
C GLY A 52 8.37 2.52 -6.80
N PHE A 53 7.82 1.44 -6.25
CA PHE A 53 6.97 0.51 -7.01
C PHE A 53 5.64 1.15 -7.44
N LEU A 54 5.04 2.03 -6.62
CA LEU A 54 3.84 2.77 -7.00
C LEU A 54 4.17 3.81 -8.09
N SER A 55 5.34 4.45 -8.01
CA SER A 55 5.89 5.35 -9.02
C SER A 55 6.09 4.62 -10.36
N ALA A 56 6.77 3.48 -10.35
CA ALA A 56 6.97 2.63 -11.54
C ALA A 56 5.63 2.21 -12.17
N ALA A 57 4.66 1.83 -11.36
CA ALA A 57 3.31 1.48 -11.81
C ALA A 57 2.60 2.63 -12.51
N ALA A 58 2.74 3.86 -11.99
CA ALA A 58 2.16 5.04 -12.63
C ALA A 58 2.81 5.32 -13.98
N TRP A 59 4.15 5.24 -14.10
CA TRP A 59 4.86 5.34 -15.38
C TRP A 59 4.41 4.28 -16.38
N GLN A 60 4.33 3.02 -15.95
CA GLN A 60 3.94 1.90 -16.82
C GLN A 60 2.53 2.05 -17.40
N CYS A 61 1.61 2.70 -16.69
CA CYS A 61 0.25 2.94 -17.17
C CYS A 61 0.05 4.32 -17.82
N GLY A 62 1.15 5.00 -18.22
CA GLY A 62 1.13 6.26 -18.96
C GLY A 62 0.91 7.50 -18.10
N GLY A 63 1.31 7.46 -16.83
CA GLY A 63 1.43 8.61 -15.95
C GLY A 63 2.87 9.13 -15.92
N VAL A 64 3.07 10.21 -15.19
CA VAL A 64 4.39 10.77 -14.82
C VAL A 64 4.44 10.92 -13.31
N THR A 65 5.62 10.77 -12.73
CA THR A 65 5.78 10.83 -11.28
C THR A 65 7.02 11.64 -10.88
N LEU A 66 6.98 12.19 -9.67
CA LEU A 66 8.12 12.78 -8.98
C LEU A 66 8.14 12.25 -7.55
N GLU A 67 9.22 11.61 -7.16
CA GLU A 67 9.46 11.18 -5.79
C GLU A 67 10.17 12.28 -5.00
N GLU A 68 9.90 12.34 -3.67
CA GLU A 68 10.49 13.34 -2.79
C GLU A 68 10.33 14.79 -3.32
N TRP A 69 9.17 15.06 -3.92
CA TRP A 69 8.87 16.34 -4.55
C TRP A 69 8.87 17.47 -3.52
N ARG A 70 9.68 18.50 -3.77
CA ARG A 70 9.72 19.70 -2.92
C ARG A 70 8.40 20.45 -3.04
N THR A 71 7.72 20.65 -1.92
CA THR A 71 6.43 21.34 -1.84
C THR A 71 6.35 22.18 -0.57
N GLU A 72 5.30 22.97 -0.44
CA GLU A 72 4.98 23.68 0.78
C GLU A 72 3.98 22.87 1.61
N LYS A 73 4.20 22.81 2.92
CA LYS A 73 3.35 22.16 3.91
C LYS A 73 2.88 23.15 4.96
N GLY A 74 1.65 23.00 5.43
CA GLY A 74 1.08 23.81 6.48
C GLY A 74 0.01 24.79 6.00
N PRO A 75 -0.64 25.54 6.90
CA PRO A 75 -1.68 26.51 6.53
C PRO A 75 -1.09 27.66 5.70
N LYS A 76 -1.88 28.18 4.73
CA LYS A 76 -1.44 29.21 3.75
C LYS A 76 -0.67 30.40 4.32
N LYS A 77 -0.89 30.74 5.60
CA LYS A 77 -0.20 31.86 6.26
C LYS A 77 1.09 31.45 7.02
N GLN A 78 1.38 30.14 7.13
CA GLN A 78 2.51 29.59 7.88
C GLN A 78 3.06 28.33 7.15
N THR A 79 3.30 28.47 5.85
CA THR A 79 3.90 27.38 5.06
C THR A 79 5.35 27.18 5.46
N ARG A 80 5.78 25.92 5.44
CA ARG A 80 7.17 25.51 5.57
C ARG A 80 7.56 24.65 4.38
N HIS A 81 8.80 24.70 4.00
CA HIS A 81 9.31 23.77 3.00
C HIS A 81 9.21 22.34 3.51
N GLY A 82 8.72 21.46 2.67
CA GLY A 82 8.59 20.04 2.93
C GLY A 82 8.80 19.23 1.65
N ARG A 83 8.57 17.94 1.75
CA ARG A 83 8.58 17.03 0.60
C ARG A 83 7.29 16.23 0.60
N CYS A 84 6.74 16.01 -0.57
CA CYS A 84 5.70 15.03 -0.82
C CYS A 84 6.40 13.72 -1.22
N ASP A 85 6.01 12.60 -0.63
CA ASP A 85 6.65 11.32 -0.90
C ASP A 85 6.53 10.92 -2.36
N LEU A 86 5.36 11.18 -2.97
CA LEU A 86 5.10 10.87 -4.37
C LEU A 86 4.06 11.82 -4.98
N TYR A 87 4.42 12.44 -6.10
CA TYR A 87 3.48 13.10 -7.00
C TYR A 87 3.22 12.20 -8.19
N ILE A 88 1.95 12.07 -8.58
CA ILE A 88 1.53 11.36 -9.80
C ILE A 88 0.62 12.28 -10.61
N CYS A 89 0.90 12.41 -11.91
CA CYS A 89 -0.01 13.01 -12.88
C CYS A 89 -0.33 12.00 -13.99
N ARG A 90 -1.61 11.75 -14.22
CA ARG A 90 -2.10 10.88 -15.28
C ARG A 90 -3.41 11.40 -15.86
N ARG A 91 -3.45 11.68 -17.18
CA ARG A 91 -4.65 12.18 -17.88
C ARG A 91 -5.29 13.40 -17.18
N ASN A 92 -4.46 14.38 -16.83
CA ASN A 92 -4.85 15.60 -16.10
C ASN A 92 -5.43 15.37 -14.70
N GLN A 93 -5.24 14.19 -14.15
CA GLN A 93 -5.53 13.89 -12.75
C GLN A 93 -4.23 13.86 -11.97
N GLU A 94 -4.18 14.64 -10.91
CA GLU A 94 -3.00 14.81 -10.08
C GLU A 94 -3.25 14.27 -8.68
N PHE A 95 -2.27 13.54 -8.15
CA PHE A 95 -2.27 13.01 -6.81
C PHE A 95 -1.00 13.44 -6.09
N PHE A 96 -1.17 14.03 -4.92
CA PHE A 96 -0.11 14.30 -3.96
C PHE A 96 -0.23 13.28 -2.84
N ILE A 97 0.77 12.44 -2.69
CA ILE A 97 0.73 11.24 -1.87
C ILE A 97 1.73 11.35 -0.73
N GLU A 98 1.25 11.18 0.49
CA GLU A 98 2.06 10.88 1.67
C GLU A 98 1.87 9.40 2.02
N ALA A 99 2.95 8.69 2.16
CA ALA A 99 2.95 7.25 2.33
C ALA A 99 3.41 6.84 3.74
N LYS A 100 2.94 5.68 4.18
CA LYS A 100 3.44 4.96 5.34
C LYS A 100 3.54 3.48 4.99
N HIS A 101 4.43 2.79 5.66
CA HIS A 101 4.58 1.34 5.58
C HIS A 101 4.55 0.73 6.96
N MET A 102 3.93 -0.44 7.08
CA MET A 102 3.94 -1.21 8.32
C MET A 102 3.88 -2.71 8.05
N TYR A 103 4.40 -3.46 9.00
CA TYR A 103 4.11 -4.88 9.11
C TYR A 103 2.92 -5.10 10.04
N SER A 104 2.01 -6.00 9.68
CA SER A 104 0.88 -6.40 10.51
C SER A 104 0.85 -7.90 10.69
N ARG A 105 0.65 -8.35 11.92
CA ARG A 105 0.56 -9.77 12.23
C ARG A 105 -0.74 -10.36 11.71
N ALA A 106 -0.64 -11.33 10.80
CA ALA A 106 -1.78 -11.92 10.10
C ALA A 106 -2.14 -13.30 10.66
N THR A 107 -2.48 -13.36 11.96
CA THR A 107 -2.93 -14.59 12.64
C THR A 107 -4.45 -14.61 12.83
N GLY A 108 -5.20 -14.27 11.80
CA GLY A 108 -6.65 -14.08 11.83
C GLY A 108 -7.04 -12.60 12.07
N ARG A 109 -8.33 -12.38 12.28
CA ARG A 109 -8.87 -11.04 12.55
C ARG A 109 -8.53 -10.60 13.97
N SER A 110 -7.88 -9.45 14.10
CA SER A 110 -7.51 -8.85 15.40
C SER A 110 -7.91 -7.38 15.42
N GLU A 111 -8.81 -7.00 16.31
CA GLU A 111 -9.26 -5.60 16.47
C GLU A 111 -8.10 -4.67 16.86
N ARG A 112 -7.12 -5.16 17.63
CA ARG A 112 -5.91 -4.41 17.97
C ARG A 112 -5.08 -4.07 16.72
N GLU A 113 -4.86 -5.05 15.85
CA GLU A 113 -4.13 -4.86 14.58
C GLU A 113 -4.91 -3.92 13.66
N LEU A 114 -6.21 -4.08 13.53
CA LEU A 114 -7.05 -3.22 12.70
C LEU A 114 -7.07 -1.77 13.18
N THR A 115 -7.14 -1.55 14.50
CA THR A 115 -7.03 -0.23 15.11
C THR A 115 -5.66 0.39 14.80
N TYR A 116 -4.60 -0.40 14.84
CA TYR A 116 -3.25 0.09 14.53
C TYR A 116 -3.10 0.43 13.04
N ILE A 117 -3.63 -0.40 12.14
CA ILE A 117 -3.68 -0.11 10.69
C ILE A 117 -4.44 1.19 10.43
N ALA A 118 -5.64 1.35 11.01
CA ALA A 118 -6.43 2.56 10.86
C ALA A 118 -5.66 3.82 11.31
N ARG A 119 -4.98 3.75 12.46
CA ARG A 119 -4.15 4.85 12.99
C ARG A 119 -2.98 5.20 12.07
N GLN A 120 -2.33 4.22 11.45
CA GLN A 120 -1.23 4.49 10.50
C GLN A 120 -1.75 5.14 9.22
N LEU A 121 -2.92 4.70 8.73
CA LEU A 121 -3.58 5.35 7.60
C LEU A 121 -4.00 6.79 7.96
N ASP A 122 -4.53 7.03 9.17
CA ASP A 122 -4.85 8.36 9.66
C ASP A 122 -3.64 9.29 9.68
N ARG A 123 -2.46 8.78 10.05
CA ARG A 123 -1.20 9.53 9.98
C ARG A 123 -0.83 9.92 8.56
N ALA A 124 -0.88 8.96 7.61
CA ALA A 124 -0.60 9.25 6.20
C ALA A 124 -1.57 10.31 5.65
N VAL A 125 -2.87 10.20 6.00
CA VAL A 125 -3.90 11.19 5.63
C VAL A 125 -3.64 12.54 6.26
N GLY A 126 -3.26 12.57 7.53
CA GLY A 126 -2.88 13.81 8.25
C GLY A 126 -1.68 14.49 7.60
N ASP A 127 -0.65 13.73 7.25
CA ASP A 127 0.53 14.25 6.55
C ASP A 127 0.15 14.78 5.15
N ALA A 128 -0.73 14.08 4.42
CA ALA A 128 -1.22 14.52 3.12
C ALA A 128 -2.08 15.80 3.19
N SER A 129 -2.88 15.96 4.26
CA SER A 129 -3.81 17.08 4.41
C SER A 129 -3.14 18.44 4.50
N VAL A 130 -1.86 18.48 4.86
CA VAL A 130 -1.09 19.74 4.98
C VAL A 130 -0.30 20.11 3.73
N LEU A 131 -0.36 19.29 2.66
CA LEU A 131 0.24 19.59 1.38
C LEU A 131 -0.52 20.73 0.69
N GLN A 132 0.20 21.72 0.16
CA GLN A 132 -0.43 22.82 -0.60
C GLN A 132 -0.63 22.38 -2.05
N CYS A 133 -1.88 22.10 -2.43
CA CYS A 133 -2.25 21.74 -3.79
C CYS A 133 -3.66 22.26 -4.11
N GLU A 134 -3.79 23.14 -5.10
CA GLU A 134 -5.07 23.86 -5.35
C GLU A 134 -6.07 23.05 -6.19
N ARG A 135 -5.66 22.11 -7.02
CA ARG A 135 -6.53 21.37 -7.96
C ARG A 135 -6.27 19.87 -8.02
N SER A 136 -5.45 19.37 -7.13
CA SER A 136 -5.02 17.98 -7.09
C SER A 136 -5.61 17.24 -5.90
N THR A 137 -5.63 15.93 -5.97
CA THR A 137 -6.12 15.06 -4.91
C THR A 137 -5.00 14.77 -3.92
N GLN A 138 -5.16 15.23 -2.67
CA GLN A 138 -4.32 14.79 -1.56
C GLN A 138 -4.68 13.37 -1.17
N LEU A 139 -3.69 12.53 -0.91
CA LEU A 139 -3.91 11.12 -0.67
C LEU A 139 -2.93 10.57 0.37
N GLY A 140 -3.46 10.10 1.48
CA GLY A 140 -2.69 9.26 2.40
C GLY A 140 -2.70 7.82 1.91
N VAL A 141 -1.53 7.21 1.76
CA VAL A 141 -1.35 5.82 1.35
C VAL A 141 -0.67 5.03 2.46
N LEU A 142 -1.20 3.86 2.75
CA LEU A 142 -0.60 2.92 3.68
C LEU A 142 -0.32 1.58 2.99
N PHE A 143 0.93 1.18 2.98
CA PHE A 143 1.36 -0.15 2.59
C PHE A 143 1.41 -1.05 3.84
N VAL A 144 0.64 -2.13 3.83
CA VAL A 144 0.57 -3.10 4.95
C VAL A 144 1.08 -4.44 4.46
N ALA A 145 2.22 -4.87 4.96
CA ALA A 145 2.78 -6.19 4.70
C ALA A 145 2.34 -7.16 5.82
N PRO A 146 1.43 -8.11 5.54
CA PRO A 146 1.08 -9.14 6.51
C PRO A 146 2.30 -10.00 6.82
N TYR A 147 2.50 -10.37 8.08
CA TYR A 147 3.57 -11.29 8.44
C TYR A 147 3.12 -12.38 9.39
N TYR A 148 3.81 -13.52 9.31
CA TYR A 148 3.75 -14.62 10.26
C TYR A 148 5.10 -14.81 10.94
N PRO A 149 5.13 -15.07 12.26
CA PRO A 149 6.35 -15.48 12.93
C PRO A 149 6.88 -16.81 12.37
N ALA A 150 8.17 -16.93 12.13
CA ALA A 150 8.79 -18.17 11.73
C ALA A 150 8.51 -19.28 12.77
N GLY A 151 8.38 -20.52 12.31
CA GLY A 151 8.07 -21.68 13.15
C GLY A 151 6.63 -21.80 13.64
N LYS A 152 5.76 -20.85 13.28
CA LYS A 152 4.31 -20.90 13.58
C LYS A 152 3.50 -20.90 12.28
N HIS A 153 3.83 -21.80 11.36
CA HIS A 153 3.04 -21.97 10.15
C HIS A 153 1.81 -22.82 10.50
N PRO A 154 0.62 -22.23 10.68
CA PRO A 154 -0.56 -23.02 10.92
C PRO A 154 -0.99 -23.71 9.62
N ASP A 155 -1.57 -24.91 9.72
CA ASP A 155 -2.20 -25.59 8.59
C ASP A 155 -3.32 -24.74 7.96
N SER A 156 -3.87 -23.79 8.74
CA SER A 156 -4.91 -22.81 8.35
C SER A 156 -4.36 -21.45 7.89
N PHE A 157 -3.14 -21.39 7.37
CA PHE A 157 -2.50 -20.12 6.96
C PHE A 157 -3.37 -19.29 6.00
N ASP A 158 -3.93 -19.92 4.97
CA ASP A 158 -4.79 -19.26 3.98
C ASP A 158 -6.09 -18.72 4.61
N GLU A 159 -6.64 -19.41 5.60
CA GLU A 159 -7.83 -18.97 6.33
C GLU A 159 -7.54 -17.73 7.16
N HIS A 160 -6.44 -17.74 7.91
CA HIS A 160 -6.02 -16.60 8.73
C HIS A 160 -5.73 -15.35 7.88
N ILE A 161 -5.06 -15.50 6.73
CA ILE A 161 -4.86 -14.40 5.80
C ILE A 161 -6.20 -13.88 5.26
N SER A 162 -7.12 -14.78 4.90
CA SER A 162 -8.45 -14.39 4.42
C SER A 162 -9.24 -13.61 5.47
N GLU A 163 -9.23 -14.07 6.73
CA GLU A 163 -9.85 -13.36 7.85
C GLU A 163 -9.21 -12.01 8.12
N TRP A 164 -7.87 -11.96 8.11
CA TRP A 164 -7.12 -10.74 8.28
C TRP A 164 -7.47 -9.72 7.19
N LEU A 165 -7.51 -10.13 5.92
CA LEU A 165 -7.88 -9.27 4.80
C LEU A 165 -9.32 -8.75 4.89
N GLN A 166 -10.26 -9.62 5.27
CA GLN A 166 -11.63 -9.20 5.51
C GLN A 166 -11.69 -8.13 6.62
N GLY A 167 -10.89 -8.29 7.66
CA GLY A 167 -10.71 -7.27 8.68
C GLY A 167 -10.13 -5.98 8.12
N VAL A 168 -9.01 -6.04 7.38
CA VAL A 168 -8.37 -4.85 6.78
C VAL A 168 -9.32 -4.10 5.85
N ALA A 169 -10.16 -4.82 5.10
CA ALA A 169 -11.16 -4.21 4.23
C ALA A 169 -12.27 -3.44 5.00
N THR A 170 -12.39 -3.61 6.31
CA THR A 170 -13.30 -2.79 7.14
C THR A 170 -12.69 -1.45 7.57
N VAL A 171 -11.38 -1.28 7.45
CA VAL A 171 -10.72 0.01 7.71
C VAL A 171 -11.21 1.03 6.68
N PRO A 172 -11.71 2.22 7.10
CA PRO A 172 -12.21 3.21 6.17
C PRO A 172 -11.15 3.64 5.15
N HIS A 173 -11.43 3.45 3.86
CA HIS A 173 -10.54 3.80 2.75
C HIS A 173 -11.34 4.32 1.55
N SER A 174 -10.66 5.02 0.65
CA SER A 174 -11.18 5.48 -0.64
C SER A 174 -10.86 4.54 -1.79
N ALA A 175 -9.71 3.85 -1.68
CA ALA A 175 -9.30 2.78 -2.58
C ALA A 175 -8.44 1.75 -1.84
N MET A 176 -8.47 0.51 -2.31
CA MET A 176 -7.70 -0.60 -1.79
C MET A 176 -7.20 -1.49 -2.92
N ALA A 177 -5.96 -1.94 -2.82
CA ALA A 177 -5.44 -3.01 -3.64
C ALA A 177 -4.65 -3.99 -2.78
N TRP A 178 -4.55 -5.23 -3.22
CA TRP A 178 -3.72 -6.20 -2.55
C TRP A 178 -3.21 -7.26 -3.50
N LEU A 179 -2.03 -7.78 -3.17
CA LEU A 179 -1.39 -8.91 -3.81
C LEU A 179 -1.04 -9.96 -2.74
N TYR A 180 -1.38 -11.20 -3.02
CA TYR A 180 -1.08 -12.34 -2.16
C TYR A 180 -0.49 -13.47 -3.00
N GLN A 181 0.64 -14.02 -2.56
CA GLN A 181 1.33 -15.12 -3.22
C GLN A 181 1.46 -16.31 -2.26
N PRO A 182 0.49 -17.25 -2.27
CA PRO A 182 0.44 -18.35 -1.29
C PRO A 182 1.55 -19.40 -1.46
N ARG A 183 2.19 -19.44 -2.65
CA ARG A 183 3.08 -20.54 -3.03
C ARG A 183 4.53 -20.38 -2.58
N HIS A 184 4.87 -19.27 -1.98
CA HIS A 184 6.24 -19.03 -1.58
C HIS A 184 6.52 -19.65 -0.22
N LYS A 185 6.91 -20.91 -0.24
CA LYS A 185 7.76 -21.46 0.81
C LYS A 185 9.01 -20.60 0.81
N LEU A 186 9.18 -19.80 1.83
CA LEU A 186 10.44 -19.11 2.04
C LEU A 186 11.53 -20.15 2.10
N HIS A 187 12.35 -20.18 1.08
CA HIS A 187 13.59 -20.93 1.11
C HIS A 187 14.55 -20.16 2.00
N GLY A 188 14.71 -20.63 3.22
CA GLY A 188 15.67 -20.11 4.17
C GLY A 188 15.24 -20.32 5.61
N GLU A 189 15.86 -21.24 6.30
CA GLU A 189 15.65 -21.52 7.73
C GLU A 189 15.93 -20.31 8.64
N GLN A 190 16.33 -19.15 8.09
CA GLN A 190 16.71 -17.95 8.81
C GLN A 190 15.73 -16.78 8.72
N ALA A 191 14.65 -16.88 7.95
CA ALA A 191 13.68 -15.80 7.88
C ALA A 191 12.87 -15.73 9.19
N MET A 192 13.07 -14.66 9.98
CA MET A 192 12.30 -14.43 11.22
C MET A 192 10.80 -14.23 10.96
N HIS A 193 10.40 -13.88 9.73
CA HIS A 193 9.01 -13.60 9.38
C HIS A 193 8.72 -13.97 7.93
N ILE A 194 7.52 -14.50 7.70
CA ILE A 194 6.97 -14.77 6.37
C ILE A 194 6.00 -13.64 6.03
N SER A 195 6.24 -12.91 4.95
CA SER A 195 5.33 -11.89 4.44
C SER A 195 4.80 -12.30 3.05
N PRO A 196 3.61 -12.93 2.97
CA PRO A 196 3.12 -13.55 1.74
C PRO A 196 2.49 -12.56 0.75
N GLY A 197 2.47 -11.28 1.07
CA GLY A 197 1.81 -10.30 0.24
C GLY A 197 1.90 -8.88 0.77
N ILE A 198 1.15 -7.99 0.15
CA ILE A 198 1.06 -6.59 0.51
C ILE A 198 -0.34 -6.05 0.22
N VAL A 199 -0.85 -5.21 1.12
CA VAL A 199 -2.06 -4.41 0.93
C VAL A 199 -1.68 -2.95 0.79
N LEU A 200 -2.29 -2.26 -0.17
CA LEU A 200 -2.28 -0.81 -0.30
C LEU A 200 -3.66 -0.29 0.07
N LEU A 201 -3.73 0.56 1.07
CA LEU A 201 -4.91 1.36 1.42
C LEU A 201 -4.65 2.81 1.04
N ALA A 202 -5.61 3.47 0.39
CA ALA A 202 -5.53 4.88 0.04
C ALA A 202 -6.78 5.61 0.53
N ARG A 203 -6.59 6.80 1.12
CA ARG A 203 -7.71 7.63 1.60
C ARG A 203 -7.42 9.11 1.42
N THR A 204 -8.42 9.86 0.94
CA THR A 204 -8.39 11.32 0.89
C THR A 204 -8.63 11.94 2.27
N PRO A 205 -8.01 13.08 2.61
CA PRO A 205 -8.45 13.92 3.72
C PRO A 205 -9.94 14.29 3.59
N LYS A 206 -10.59 14.53 4.71
CA LYS A 206 -11.98 15.01 4.77
C LYS A 206 -12.02 16.51 4.52
#